data_b631ae2994dbcf77b5b4b96135735bd9
#
_entry.id   b631ae2994dbcf77b5b4b96135735bd9
#
_cell.length_a   1.000
_cell.length_b   1.000
_cell.length_c   1.000
_cell.angle_alpha   90.00
_cell.angle_beta   90.00
_cell.angle_gamma   90.00
#
_symmetry.space_group_name_H-M   'P 1'
#
loop_
_entity.id
_entity.type
_entity.pdbx_description
1 polymer ?
#
loop_
_entity_poly.entity_id
_entity_poly.type
_entity_poly.pdbx_seq_one_letter_code
_entity_poly.pdbx_strand_id
1 'polypeptide(L)'
;MFNGDTAAGSLFLVGKGADPDMAHQHLDGGSFMIESEGVRWTDETGAEKYNLPGFWDYSASGLRWSYFRNTNQAHNTVTINDEIQYPLGRAFIKEADIQSEEPQVVLEMTTLYPNTNKFTRTFKQQDANTIVLTDDITLLSTSDIIRWSIVTKKTVKTDENRAILTSGDKKLYL
;
A
#
# COMPACT_ATOMS: atom_id res chain seq x y z
N MET A 1 -5.83 -11.43 2.90
CA MET A 1 -6.07 -11.03 4.28
C MET A 1 -5.33 -12.04 5.14
N PHE A 2 -4.27 -11.63 5.82
CA PHE A 2 -3.61 -12.45 6.82
C PHE A 2 -4.28 -12.19 8.15
N ASN A 3 -4.89 -13.20 8.69
CA ASN A 3 -5.53 -13.14 9.99
C ASN A 3 -4.66 -14.02 10.90
N GLY A 4 -3.76 -13.41 11.66
CA GLY A 4 -3.11 -14.11 12.76
C GLY A 4 -4.19 -14.64 13.71
N ASP A 5 -3.86 -15.64 14.48
CA ASP A 5 -4.76 -16.17 15.51
C ASP A 5 -5.34 -14.98 16.32
N THR A 6 -6.64 -15.01 16.61
CA THR A 6 -7.34 -13.93 17.32
C THR A 6 -6.88 -13.74 18.78
N ALA A 7 -5.79 -14.40 19.16
CA ALA A 7 -5.11 -14.20 20.42
C ALA A 7 -4.64 -12.73 20.57
N ALA A 8 -4.82 -12.17 21.74
CA ALA A 8 -4.33 -10.82 22.06
C ALA A 8 -2.85 -10.71 21.68
N GLY A 9 -2.53 -9.81 20.73
CA GLY A 9 -1.17 -9.58 20.25
C GLY A 9 -0.90 -9.92 18.79
N SER A 10 -1.78 -10.65 18.09
CA SER A 10 -1.54 -10.99 16.69
C SER A 10 -1.58 -9.78 15.78
N LEU A 11 -0.66 -9.75 14.84
CA LEU A 11 -0.58 -8.73 13.80
C LEU A 11 -1.51 -9.10 12.65
N PHE A 12 -2.37 -8.15 12.27
CA PHE A 12 -3.32 -8.30 11.17
C PHE A 12 -2.93 -7.37 10.03
N LEU A 13 -2.83 -7.88 8.81
CA LEU A 13 -2.55 -7.10 7.61
C LEU A 13 -3.60 -7.36 6.54
N VAL A 14 -4.10 -6.27 5.95
CA VAL A 14 -4.91 -6.30 4.72
C VAL A 14 -4.14 -5.58 3.63
N GLY A 15 -3.84 -6.29 2.54
CA GLY A 15 -3.29 -5.71 1.32
C GLY A 15 -4.37 -5.55 0.25
N LYS A 16 -4.20 -4.61 -0.65
CA LYS A 16 -5.16 -4.26 -1.70
C LYS A 16 -4.55 -4.40 -3.10
N GLY A 17 -5.24 -5.15 -3.97
CA GLY A 17 -5.10 -5.01 -5.42
C GLY A 17 -5.74 -3.71 -5.91
N ALA A 18 -5.71 -3.44 -7.22
CA ALA A 18 -6.34 -2.25 -7.80
C ALA A 18 -6.82 -2.48 -9.22
N ASP A 19 -7.94 -1.86 -9.52
CA ASP A 19 -8.49 -1.69 -10.86
C ASP A 19 -9.03 -0.24 -10.93
N PRO A 20 -8.14 0.77 -11.11
CA PRO A 20 -8.48 2.18 -10.87
C PRO A 20 -9.55 2.76 -11.82
N ASP A 21 -9.76 2.16 -12.98
CA ASP A 21 -10.80 2.57 -13.93
C ASP A 21 -12.22 2.13 -13.50
N MET A 22 -12.34 1.36 -12.43
CA MET A 22 -13.64 1.02 -11.85
C MET A 22 -14.15 2.13 -10.92
N ALA A 23 -15.48 2.23 -10.81
CA ALA A 23 -16.13 3.23 -9.97
C ALA A 23 -15.66 3.14 -8.50
N HIS A 24 -15.47 4.29 -7.86
CA HIS A 24 -15.03 4.47 -6.47
C HIS A 24 -13.59 4.03 -6.16
N GLN A 25 -12.82 3.58 -7.14
CA GLN A 25 -11.43 3.23 -6.92
C GLN A 25 -10.52 4.47 -6.87
N HIS A 26 -9.39 4.32 -6.18
CA HIS A 26 -8.26 5.27 -6.15
C HIS A 26 -7.04 4.65 -6.82
N LEU A 27 -6.00 5.45 -7.02
CA LEU A 27 -4.68 4.98 -7.40
C LEU A 27 -3.96 4.51 -6.13
N ASP A 28 -4.38 3.39 -5.59
CA ASP A 28 -3.93 2.87 -4.30
C ASP A 28 -3.53 1.38 -4.36
N GLY A 29 -3.15 0.94 -5.56
CA GLY A 29 -2.67 -0.42 -5.77
C GLY A 29 -1.47 -0.74 -4.90
N GLY A 30 -1.52 -1.92 -4.24
CA GLY A 30 -0.51 -2.34 -3.29
C GLY A 30 -0.61 -1.69 -1.91
N SER A 31 -1.59 -0.80 -1.67
CA SER A 31 -1.82 -0.23 -0.33
C SER A 31 -2.17 -1.31 0.68
N PHE A 32 -1.88 -1.04 1.95
CA PHE A 32 -2.12 -1.99 3.03
C PHE A 32 -2.50 -1.29 4.33
N MET A 33 -3.16 -2.04 5.21
CA MET A 33 -3.44 -1.64 6.59
C MET A 33 -2.87 -2.65 7.56
N ILE A 34 -2.37 -2.17 8.69
CA ILE A 34 -1.82 -2.97 9.79
C ILE A 34 -2.57 -2.65 11.07
N GLU A 35 -3.04 -3.70 11.74
CA GLU A 35 -3.64 -3.63 13.06
C GLU A 35 -3.03 -4.69 13.98
N SER A 36 -2.82 -4.35 15.23
CA SER A 36 -2.49 -5.30 16.29
C SER A 36 -2.91 -4.76 17.65
N GLU A 37 -3.22 -5.63 18.59
CA GLU A 37 -3.57 -5.29 19.98
C GLU A 37 -4.66 -4.20 20.11
N GLY A 38 -5.61 -4.17 19.15
CA GLY A 38 -6.66 -3.16 19.09
C GLY A 38 -6.20 -1.78 18.62
N VAL A 39 -4.97 -1.67 18.07
CA VAL A 39 -4.42 -0.44 17.48
C VAL A 39 -4.38 -0.58 15.98
N ARG A 40 -4.98 0.39 15.27
CA ARG A 40 -4.76 0.59 13.83
C ARG A 40 -3.51 1.42 13.66
N TRP A 41 -2.47 0.84 13.08
CA TRP A 41 -1.15 1.45 12.94
C TRP A 41 -1.02 2.29 11.68
N THR A 42 -1.63 1.83 10.59
CA THR A 42 -1.67 2.56 9.33
C THR A 42 -3.09 3.03 9.06
N ASP A 43 -3.22 4.23 8.49
CA ASP A 43 -4.50 4.84 8.19
C ASP A 43 -4.73 4.94 6.67
N GLU A 44 -5.96 5.15 6.29
CA GLU A 44 -6.39 5.57 4.96
C GLU A 44 -6.89 7.01 5.01
N THR A 45 -6.61 7.79 3.97
CA THR A 45 -7.00 9.21 3.92
C THR A 45 -8.48 9.42 3.61
N GLY A 46 -9.18 8.34 3.23
CA GLY A 46 -10.59 8.38 2.84
C GLY A 46 -10.81 9.03 1.46
N ALA A 47 -12.06 9.24 1.12
CA ALA A 47 -12.44 9.83 -0.17
C ALA A 47 -12.38 11.35 -0.16
N GLU A 48 -12.21 11.93 -1.35
CA GLU A 48 -12.47 13.35 -1.61
C GLU A 48 -13.99 13.63 -1.70
N LYS A 49 -14.35 14.91 -1.74
CA LYS A 49 -15.76 15.30 -1.91
C LYS A 49 -16.25 14.93 -3.31
N TYR A 50 -17.36 14.21 -3.39
CA TYR A 50 -17.93 13.68 -4.63
C TYR A 50 -18.43 14.74 -5.62
N ASN A 51 -18.62 15.98 -5.17
CA ASN A 51 -19.07 17.11 -5.98
C ASN A 51 -17.92 17.96 -6.55
N LEU A 52 -16.68 17.52 -6.40
CA LEU A 52 -15.52 18.19 -7.02
C LEU A 52 -15.59 18.09 -8.55
N PRO A 53 -15.14 19.11 -9.29
CA PRO A 53 -15.10 19.07 -10.74
C PRO A 53 -14.33 17.85 -11.27
N GLY A 54 -14.90 17.10 -12.22
CA GLY A 54 -14.25 15.91 -12.79
C GLY A 54 -14.02 14.75 -11.83
N PHE A 55 -14.64 14.75 -10.65
CA PHE A 55 -14.46 13.66 -9.65
C PHE A 55 -14.82 12.28 -10.24
N TRP A 56 -15.75 12.21 -11.17
CA TRP A 56 -16.21 10.98 -11.82
C TRP A 56 -15.56 10.70 -13.18
N ASP A 57 -14.52 11.45 -13.53
CA ASP A 57 -13.73 11.21 -14.75
C ASP A 57 -12.60 10.22 -14.48
N TYR A 58 -12.84 8.96 -14.84
CA TYR A 58 -11.89 7.85 -14.68
C TYR A 58 -10.98 7.65 -15.89
N SER A 59 -11.04 8.52 -16.91
CA SER A 59 -10.09 8.45 -18.02
C SER A 59 -8.64 8.64 -17.55
N ALA A 60 -7.67 8.18 -18.32
CA ALA A 60 -6.26 8.26 -17.96
C ALA A 60 -5.77 9.69 -17.66
N SER A 61 -6.38 10.69 -18.29
CA SER A 61 -6.12 12.13 -18.08
C SER A 61 -7.18 12.82 -17.24
N GLY A 62 -8.04 12.07 -16.57
CA GLY A 62 -9.18 12.60 -15.82
C GLY A 62 -8.76 13.53 -14.69
N LEU A 63 -9.53 14.60 -14.50
CA LEU A 63 -9.29 15.55 -13.42
C LEU A 63 -9.37 14.91 -12.01
N ARG A 64 -10.05 13.77 -11.90
CA ARG A 64 -10.08 12.94 -10.70
C ARG A 64 -8.70 12.71 -10.09
N TRP A 65 -7.70 12.50 -10.93
CA TRP A 65 -6.34 12.15 -10.54
C TRP A 65 -5.46 13.35 -10.13
N SER A 66 -6.01 14.57 -10.20
CA SER A 66 -5.39 15.75 -9.60
C SER A 66 -5.71 15.91 -8.10
N TYR A 67 -6.65 15.14 -7.57
CA TYR A 67 -7.03 15.22 -6.17
C TYR A 67 -6.16 14.28 -5.33
N PHE A 68 -5.49 14.83 -4.33
CA PHE A 68 -4.47 14.14 -3.52
C PHE A 68 -4.94 12.79 -2.99
N ARG A 69 -6.14 12.72 -2.38
CA ARG A 69 -6.63 11.48 -1.79
C ARG A 69 -6.98 10.38 -2.79
N ASN A 70 -7.09 10.73 -4.07
CA ASN A 70 -7.35 9.75 -5.12
C ASN A 70 -6.06 9.17 -5.72
N THR A 71 -4.88 9.63 -5.29
CA THR A 71 -3.58 9.25 -5.83
C THR A 71 -2.77 8.42 -4.84
N ASN A 72 -1.82 7.63 -5.34
CA ASN A 72 -0.90 6.81 -4.54
C ASN A 72 -0.07 7.62 -3.52
N GLN A 73 0.05 8.93 -3.70
CA GLN A 73 0.75 9.82 -2.76
C GLN A 73 0.05 9.92 -1.40
N ALA A 74 -1.25 9.59 -1.34
CA ALA A 74 -2.06 9.64 -0.12
C ALA A 74 -2.26 8.26 0.53
N HIS A 75 -1.62 7.21 0.03
CA HIS A 75 -1.84 5.84 0.44
C HIS A 75 -0.55 5.13 0.88
N ASN A 76 -0.71 3.96 1.50
CA ASN A 76 0.39 3.12 1.99
C ASN A 76 1.00 2.30 0.85
N THR A 77 1.66 2.97 -0.06
CA THR A 77 2.24 2.37 -1.26
C THR A 77 3.45 3.15 -1.75
N VAL A 78 3.91 2.85 -2.95
CA VAL A 78 5.11 3.45 -3.56
C VAL A 78 4.72 4.58 -4.51
N THR A 79 5.57 5.60 -4.58
CA THR A 79 5.66 6.52 -5.71
C THR A 79 7.03 6.40 -6.37
N ILE A 80 7.08 6.52 -7.69
CA ILE A 80 8.32 6.57 -8.46
C ILE A 80 8.37 7.95 -9.13
N ASN A 81 9.44 8.72 -8.91
CA ASN A 81 9.61 10.11 -9.39
C ASN A 81 8.48 11.05 -8.98
N ASP A 82 7.81 10.79 -7.85
CA ASP A 82 6.61 11.51 -7.43
C ASP A 82 5.42 11.44 -8.41
N GLU A 83 5.47 10.52 -9.36
CA GLU A 83 4.39 10.31 -10.31
C GLU A 83 3.25 9.48 -9.71
N ILE A 84 2.05 9.70 -10.23
CA ILE A 84 0.88 8.91 -9.85
C ILE A 84 0.91 7.55 -10.54
N GLN A 85 0.28 6.55 -9.93
CA GLN A 85 0.03 5.27 -10.58
C GLN A 85 -0.77 5.49 -11.88
N TYR A 86 -0.52 4.66 -12.89
CA TYR A 86 -1.22 4.76 -14.16
C TYR A 86 -2.69 4.37 -14.01
N PRO A 87 -3.64 5.27 -14.32
CA PRO A 87 -5.07 5.05 -14.05
C PRO A 87 -5.71 3.87 -14.77
N LEU A 88 -5.13 3.39 -15.86
CA LEU A 88 -5.60 2.21 -16.60
C LEU A 88 -4.73 0.96 -16.32
N GLY A 89 -3.79 1.06 -15.39
CA GLY A 89 -3.02 -0.08 -14.89
C GLY A 89 -3.80 -0.90 -13.88
N ARG A 90 -3.24 -2.03 -13.46
CA ARG A 90 -3.87 -2.95 -12.51
C ARG A 90 -2.87 -3.53 -11.53
N ALA A 91 -3.35 -3.81 -10.31
CA ALA A 91 -2.67 -4.68 -9.37
C ALA A 91 -3.55 -5.88 -9.05
N PHE A 92 -3.01 -7.08 -9.21
CA PHE A 92 -3.76 -8.31 -8.97
C PHE A 92 -2.90 -9.35 -8.25
N ILE A 93 -3.56 -10.31 -7.61
CA ILE A 93 -2.87 -11.43 -6.97
C ILE A 93 -2.26 -12.31 -8.07
N LYS A 94 -0.92 -12.37 -8.10
CA LYS A 94 -0.15 -13.23 -8.98
C LYS A 94 0.01 -14.63 -8.39
N GLU A 95 0.30 -14.68 -7.11
CA GLU A 95 0.53 -15.92 -6.36
C GLU A 95 -0.04 -15.78 -4.95
N ALA A 96 -0.57 -16.86 -4.40
CA ALA A 96 -1.03 -16.93 -3.01
C ALA A 96 -0.75 -18.32 -2.45
N ASP A 97 0.07 -18.37 -1.42
CA ASP A 97 0.25 -19.54 -0.56
C ASP A 97 -0.20 -19.18 0.86
N ILE A 98 -1.45 -19.54 1.19
CA ILE A 98 -2.07 -19.19 2.47
C ILE A 98 -2.15 -20.37 3.44
N GLN A 99 -1.59 -21.53 3.05
CA GLN A 99 -1.65 -22.76 3.85
C GLN A 99 -0.29 -23.19 4.39
N SER A 100 0.78 -22.55 3.96
CA SER A 100 2.12 -22.81 4.48
C SER A 100 2.29 -22.30 5.91
N GLU A 101 3.35 -22.70 6.57
CA GLU A 101 3.73 -22.19 7.89
C GLU A 101 4.05 -20.70 7.87
N GLU A 102 4.48 -20.19 6.71
CA GLU A 102 4.77 -18.77 6.46
C GLU A 102 3.91 -18.26 5.29
N PRO A 103 2.61 -18.00 5.51
CA PRO A 103 1.68 -17.61 4.44
C PRO A 103 2.16 -16.37 3.70
N GLN A 104 2.00 -16.37 2.37
CA GLN A 104 2.37 -15.23 1.56
C GLN A 104 1.41 -14.96 0.41
N VAL A 105 1.34 -13.70 -0.01
CA VAL A 105 0.62 -13.26 -1.21
C VAL A 105 1.53 -12.34 -2.01
N VAL A 106 1.61 -12.58 -3.31
CA VAL A 106 2.35 -11.75 -4.27
C VAL A 106 1.35 -10.99 -5.14
N LEU A 107 1.46 -9.68 -5.15
CA LEU A 107 0.76 -8.81 -6.09
C LEU A 107 1.66 -8.50 -7.30
N GLU A 108 1.10 -8.60 -8.50
CA GLU A 108 1.68 -8.04 -9.72
C GLU A 108 1.20 -6.61 -9.89
N MET A 109 2.11 -5.65 -10.03
CA MET A 109 1.82 -4.21 -10.03
C MET A 109 2.48 -3.45 -11.18
N THR A 110 3.20 -4.12 -12.07
CA THR A 110 4.02 -3.50 -13.14
C THR A 110 3.22 -2.50 -13.99
N THR A 111 1.98 -2.83 -14.35
CA THR A 111 1.17 -1.94 -15.21
C THR A 111 0.70 -0.67 -14.53
N LEU A 112 0.74 -0.59 -13.19
CA LEU A 112 0.49 0.64 -12.45
C LEU A 112 1.66 1.63 -12.51
N TYR A 113 2.87 1.15 -12.85
CA TYR A 113 4.11 1.92 -12.83
C TYR A 113 4.83 1.83 -14.19
N PRO A 114 4.43 2.65 -15.18
CA PRO A 114 5.00 2.62 -16.52
C PRO A 114 6.53 2.79 -16.58
N ASN A 115 7.13 3.33 -15.53
CA ASN A 115 8.58 3.52 -15.40
C ASN A 115 9.32 2.25 -14.94
N THR A 116 8.63 1.10 -14.90
CA THR A 116 9.23 -0.17 -14.48
C THR A 116 9.07 -1.26 -15.53
N ASN A 117 10.06 -2.16 -15.61
CA ASN A 117 9.95 -3.43 -16.34
C ASN A 117 9.30 -4.52 -15.47
N LYS A 118 9.35 -4.35 -14.17
CA LYS A 118 8.79 -5.27 -13.19
C LYS A 118 8.48 -4.54 -11.91
N PHE A 119 7.32 -4.81 -11.33
CA PHE A 119 7.02 -4.47 -9.96
C PHE A 119 6.10 -5.53 -9.35
N THR A 120 6.62 -6.27 -8.38
CA THR A 120 5.82 -7.17 -7.55
C THR A 120 5.96 -6.79 -6.09
N ARG A 121 4.86 -6.87 -5.33
CA ARG A 121 4.83 -6.70 -3.89
C ARG A 121 4.45 -8.01 -3.22
N THR A 122 5.29 -8.47 -2.31
CA THR A 122 5.02 -9.67 -1.51
C THR A 122 4.68 -9.26 -0.09
N PHE A 123 3.58 -9.76 0.42
CA PHE A 123 3.23 -9.76 1.83
C PHE A 123 3.46 -11.16 2.36
N LYS A 124 4.34 -11.33 3.33
CA LYS A 124 4.67 -12.62 3.95
C LYS A 124 4.52 -12.51 5.46
N GLN A 125 3.71 -13.38 6.05
CA GLN A 125 3.66 -13.53 7.50
C GLN A 125 4.77 -14.49 7.93
N GLN A 126 5.81 -13.95 8.55
CA GLN A 126 6.95 -14.74 9.00
C GLN A 126 6.66 -15.45 10.33
N ASP A 127 5.93 -14.77 11.22
CA ASP A 127 5.47 -15.32 12.49
C ASP A 127 4.23 -14.53 12.98
N ALA A 128 3.74 -14.79 14.21
CA ALA A 128 2.54 -14.15 14.74
C ALA A 128 2.67 -12.62 14.90
N ASN A 129 3.89 -12.09 14.99
CA ASN A 129 4.17 -10.69 15.28
C ASN A 129 4.98 -9.99 14.18
N THR A 130 5.36 -10.70 13.13
CA THR A 130 6.24 -10.20 12.07
C THR A 130 5.63 -10.43 10.69
N ILE A 131 5.44 -9.33 9.96
CA ILE A 131 5.10 -9.37 8.53
C ILE A 131 6.26 -8.74 7.76
N VAL A 132 6.72 -9.44 6.73
CA VAL A 132 7.72 -8.95 5.78
C VAL A 132 6.99 -8.47 4.53
N LEU A 133 7.18 -7.21 4.18
CA LEU A 133 6.73 -6.63 2.93
C LEU A 133 7.96 -6.46 2.04
N THR A 134 7.94 -7.08 0.86
CA THR A 134 9.03 -7.01 -0.10
C THR A 134 8.54 -6.45 -1.42
N ASP A 135 9.17 -5.37 -1.88
CA ASP A 135 8.99 -4.81 -3.20
C ASP A 135 10.16 -5.21 -4.11
N ASP A 136 9.87 -5.95 -5.18
CA ASP A 136 10.84 -6.30 -6.21
C ASP A 136 10.56 -5.46 -7.46
N ILE A 137 11.41 -4.44 -7.66
CA ILE A 137 11.23 -3.41 -8.67
C ILE A 137 12.44 -3.39 -9.62
N THR A 138 12.15 -3.50 -10.92
CA THR A 138 13.14 -3.26 -11.98
C THR A 138 12.80 -1.97 -12.70
N LEU A 139 13.52 -0.91 -12.40
CA LEU A 139 13.34 0.42 -12.98
C LEU A 139 13.82 0.46 -14.45
N LEU A 140 13.23 1.34 -15.26
CA LEU A 140 13.69 1.65 -16.60
C LEU A 140 14.90 2.56 -16.60
N SER A 141 15.08 3.40 -15.59
CA SER A 141 16.22 4.31 -15.42
C SER A 141 16.86 4.16 -14.05
N THR A 142 18.19 4.24 -14.01
CA THR A 142 18.97 4.23 -12.76
C THR A 142 18.89 5.56 -12.01
N SER A 143 18.34 6.61 -12.62
CA SER A 143 18.09 7.91 -11.99
C SER A 143 16.72 8.03 -11.33
N ASP A 144 15.87 7.01 -11.47
CA ASP A 144 14.53 7.04 -10.88
C ASP A 144 14.61 6.95 -9.35
N ILE A 145 13.73 7.72 -8.70
CA ILE A 145 13.64 7.81 -7.25
C ILE A 145 12.39 7.08 -6.77
N ILE A 146 12.58 6.10 -5.91
CA ILE A 146 11.50 5.37 -5.26
C ILE A 146 11.25 6.00 -3.89
N ARG A 147 9.99 6.35 -3.61
CA ARG A 147 9.52 6.71 -2.28
C ARG A 147 8.52 5.68 -1.80
N TRP A 148 8.79 5.06 -0.67
CA TRP A 148 7.87 4.20 0.04
C TRP A 148 7.19 5.00 1.15
N SER A 149 5.85 4.92 1.26
CA SER A 149 5.09 5.78 2.15
C SER A 149 4.14 4.99 3.05
N ILE A 150 4.01 5.45 4.28
CA ILE A 150 2.97 5.03 5.23
C ILE A 150 2.21 6.27 5.71
N VAL A 151 0.88 6.17 5.69
CA VAL A 151 -0.02 7.14 6.30
C VAL A 151 -0.36 6.66 7.71
N THR A 152 -0.16 7.49 8.70
CA THR A 152 -0.47 7.16 10.10
C THR A 152 -0.83 8.38 10.92
N LYS A 153 -1.69 8.20 11.93
CA LYS A 153 -1.98 9.19 12.98
C LYS A 153 -1.18 8.96 14.25
N LYS A 154 -0.29 7.97 14.23
CA LYS A 154 0.52 7.62 15.40
C LYS A 154 1.72 8.56 15.51
N THR A 155 2.27 8.66 16.72
CA THR A 155 3.56 9.34 16.90
C THR A 155 4.65 8.51 16.23
N VAL A 156 5.42 9.13 15.34
CA VAL A 156 6.50 8.48 14.59
C VAL A 156 7.84 8.98 15.08
N LYS A 157 8.75 8.06 15.35
CA LYS A 157 10.18 8.33 15.56
C LYS A 157 10.97 7.54 14.54
N THR A 158 11.85 8.19 13.81
CA THR A 158 12.76 7.56 12.84
C THR A 158 14.17 7.50 13.41
N ASP A 159 14.90 6.45 13.07
CA ASP A 159 16.30 6.23 13.43
C ASP A 159 16.97 5.46 12.30
N GLU A 160 17.85 6.12 11.55
CA GLU A 160 18.50 5.57 10.34
C GLU A 160 17.50 4.91 9.37
N ASN A 161 17.43 3.58 9.37
CA ASN A 161 16.60 2.76 8.51
C ASN A 161 15.39 2.14 9.23
N ARG A 162 15.01 2.68 10.37
CA ARG A 162 13.86 2.22 11.16
C ARG A 162 12.87 3.34 11.42
N ALA A 163 11.59 2.96 11.53
CA ALA A 163 10.56 3.83 12.09
C ALA A 163 9.81 3.11 13.22
N ILE A 164 9.52 3.85 14.27
CA ILE A 164 8.75 3.36 15.42
C ILE A 164 7.48 4.17 15.52
N LEU A 165 6.35 3.50 15.37
CA LEU A 165 5.03 4.08 15.58
C LEU A 165 4.60 3.79 17.02
N THR A 166 4.11 4.83 17.71
CA THR A 166 3.72 4.72 19.13
C THR A 166 2.26 5.12 19.34
N SER A 167 1.53 4.32 20.11
CA SER A 167 0.14 4.55 20.49
C SER A 167 -0.05 4.13 21.96
N GLY A 168 -0.03 5.10 22.88
CA GLY A 168 0.00 4.83 24.33
C GLY A 168 1.31 4.11 24.71
N ASP A 169 1.18 2.94 25.30
CA ASP A 169 2.29 2.06 25.70
C ASP A 169 2.73 1.08 24.61
N LYS A 170 1.97 1.01 23.50
CA LYS A 170 2.20 0.07 22.41
C LYS A 170 3.08 0.66 21.32
N LYS A 171 3.82 -0.21 20.62
CA LYS A 171 4.75 0.18 19.55
C LYS A 171 4.67 -0.79 18.38
N LEU A 172 4.74 -0.25 17.17
CA LEU A 172 5.03 -0.98 15.94
C LEU A 172 6.39 -0.53 15.43
N TYR A 173 7.23 -1.49 15.08
CA TYR A 173 8.55 -1.27 14.49
C TYR A 173 8.50 -1.57 12.98
N LEU A 174 9.06 -0.66 12.19
CA LEU A 174 9.16 -0.74 10.73
C LEU A 174 10.61 -0.63 10.32
#